data_2bb806d3babd7883ed29e966b18f920e
#
_entry.id   2bb806d3babd7883ed29e966b18f920e
#
_cell.length_a   1.000
_cell.length_b   1.000
_cell.length_c   1.000
_cell.angle_alpha   90.00
_cell.angle_beta   90.00
_cell.angle_gamma   90.00
#
_symmetry.space_group_name_H-M   'P 1'
#
loop_
_entity.id
_entity.type
_entity.pdbx_description
1 polymer ?
#
loop_
_entity_poly.entity_id
_entity_poly.type
_entity_poly.pdbx_seq_one_letter_code
_entity_poly.pdbx_strand_id
1 'polypeptide(L)'
;MLRRLAAVLATAATVLALSPAAAVGAPGSPRAERAKWDTSVFALVPSPGAPAYVHSHTNGRVYAGTYAPPEGRASKVFEWTGEGTLLRSWRVPGQDLAGEHGVQVAAQTRSGLLVVLDTTTSRVLTLDVRTGRFRTVARLPEGSVPNYASWGPGGLFVTDYGDGVVWRVARGGQVTEWLRDPLLDGVAGFGATGIRYLPGDDAFLIAQQTISTGATLPTNGALLRVPVEGRAAGPVEVAWVSRPTDLPDGFGIGRRTGHVYIAMAGLTNRLVEIDLETGTEVDSFPAVPLTGENGSPVPFDTPCSATFHGTSVLVANQSAVQGDASHHAVLEVHVGERGVAPYLPRRATFR
;
A
#
# COMPACT_ATOMS: atom_id res chain seq x y z
N MET A 1 8.22 -72.46 13.13
CA MET A 1 8.55 -72.74 14.56
C MET A 1 8.58 -71.34 15.23
N LEU A 2 7.91 -71.01 16.22
CA LEU A 2 6.97 -71.50 17.22
C LEU A 2 5.92 -70.43 17.52
N ARG A 3 4.68 -70.84 17.65
CA ARG A 3 3.54 -70.10 18.24
C ARG A 3 3.71 -69.95 19.76
N ARG A 4 3.08 -68.90 20.32
CA ARG A 4 2.28 -68.83 21.56
C ARG A 4 1.88 -67.36 21.77
N LEU A 5 0.64 -66.90 21.63
CA LEU A 5 -0.57 -67.03 22.48
C LEU A 5 -0.40 -66.48 23.91
N ALA A 6 -1.11 -65.39 24.18
CA ALA A 6 -1.98 -65.07 25.31
C ALA A 6 -2.04 -63.56 25.52
N ALA A 7 -3.04 -62.86 25.95
CA ALA A 7 -4.42 -63.14 26.32
C ALA A 7 -5.09 -61.75 26.46
N VAL A 8 -6.36 -61.70 26.18
CA VAL A 8 -7.26 -60.56 26.24
C VAL A 8 -7.50 -60.16 27.69
N LEU A 9 -7.42 -58.80 27.97
CA LEU A 9 -8.11 -58.19 29.11
C LEU A 9 -8.83 -56.97 28.62
N ALA A 10 -10.13 -57.09 28.44
CA ALA A 10 -11.04 -56.02 28.16
C ALA A 10 -11.34 -55.24 29.45
N THR A 11 -10.97 -54.01 29.57
CA THR A 11 -11.49 -53.10 30.59
C THR A 11 -12.41 -52.10 29.90
N ALA A 12 -13.68 -52.21 30.15
CA ALA A 12 -14.70 -51.27 29.74
C ALA A 12 -14.52 -49.94 30.50
N ALA A 13 -14.08 -48.92 29.83
CA ALA A 13 -14.13 -47.56 30.36
C ALA A 13 -15.44 -46.91 29.90
N THR A 14 -16.33 -46.66 30.83
CA THR A 14 -17.57 -45.91 30.65
C THR A 14 -17.20 -44.46 30.45
N VAL A 15 -17.32 -43.95 29.21
CA VAL A 15 -17.18 -42.53 28.90
C VAL A 15 -18.48 -41.85 29.27
N LEU A 16 -18.50 -41.11 30.37
CA LEU A 16 -19.55 -40.12 30.64
C LEU A 16 -19.40 -39.00 29.62
N ALA A 17 -20.35 -38.89 28.71
CA ALA A 17 -20.50 -37.73 27.84
C ALA A 17 -20.98 -36.54 28.66
N LEU A 18 -20.06 -35.64 29.03
CA LEU A 18 -20.38 -34.32 29.53
C LEU A 18 -20.80 -33.47 28.32
N SER A 19 -22.09 -33.16 28.19
CA SER A 19 -22.59 -32.17 27.27
C SER A 19 -22.01 -30.82 27.64
N PRO A 20 -21.42 -30.05 26.70
CA PRO A 20 -20.99 -28.69 26.99
C PRO A 20 -22.26 -27.85 27.25
N ALA A 21 -22.39 -27.37 28.50
CA ALA A 21 -23.34 -26.31 28.81
C ALA A 21 -23.02 -25.09 27.92
N ALA A 22 -24.02 -24.62 27.17
CA ALA A 22 -23.91 -23.37 26.43
C ALA A 22 -23.56 -22.26 27.42
N ALA A 23 -22.35 -21.77 27.34
CA ALA A 23 -21.92 -20.57 28.07
C ALA A 23 -22.77 -19.41 27.56
N VAL A 24 -23.72 -18.96 28.37
CA VAL A 24 -24.40 -17.67 28.20
C VAL A 24 -23.28 -16.64 28.28
N GLY A 25 -22.97 -16.00 27.13
CA GLY A 25 -21.91 -15.01 27.05
C GLY A 25 -22.16 -13.91 28.07
N ALA A 26 -21.20 -13.70 28.97
CA ALA A 26 -21.15 -12.54 29.82
C ALA A 26 -21.24 -11.27 28.95
N PRO A 27 -21.95 -10.20 29.40
CA PRO A 27 -21.96 -8.94 28.67
C PRO A 27 -20.50 -8.53 28.45
N GLY A 28 -20.12 -8.32 27.15
CA GLY A 28 -18.74 -8.15 26.74
C GLY A 28 -18.05 -7.10 27.56
N SER A 29 -16.93 -7.46 28.14
CA SER A 29 -15.98 -6.49 28.71
C SER A 29 -15.75 -5.40 27.67
N PRO A 30 -15.72 -4.12 28.07
CA PRO A 30 -15.39 -3.04 27.13
C PRO A 30 -14.10 -3.42 26.43
N ARG A 31 -14.14 -3.50 25.09
CA ARG A 31 -12.95 -3.80 24.29
C ARG A 31 -11.90 -2.75 24.69
N ALA A 32 -10.78 -3.21 25.21
CA ALA A 32 -9.71 -2.30 25.63
C ALA A 32 -9.44 -1.32 24.47
N GLU A 33 -9.41 -0.03 24.78
CA GLU A 33 -9.14 0.99 23.80
C GLU A 33 -7.74 0.74 23.23
N ARG A 34 -7.63 0.60 21.90
CA ARG A 34 -6.33 0.35 21.25
C ARG A 34 -5.47 1.59 21.41
N ALA A 35 -4.24 1.41 21.84
CA ALA A 35 -3.26 2.48 21.91
C ALA A 35 -2.80 2.88 20.49
N LYS A 36 -2.36 4.11 20.32
CA LYS A 36 -1.70 4.55 19.09
C LYS A 36 -0.49 3.63 18.83
N TRP A 37 -0.33 3.21 17.59
CA TRP A 37 0.69 2.29 17.10
C TRP A 37 0.47 0.80 17.44
N ASP A 38 -0.60 0.43 18.16
CA ASP A 38 -0.96 -0.99 18.29
C ASP A 38 -1.04 -1.63 16.92
N THR A 39 -0.19 -2.63 16.67
CA THR A 39 -0.04 -3.29 15.38
C THR A 39 -0.50 -4.74 15.43
N SER A 40 -1.15 -5.17 14.39
CA SER A 40 -1.55 -6.56 14.17
C SER A 40 -1.39 -6.95 12.70
N VAL A 41 -1.30 -8.25 12.45
CA VAL A 41 -1.33 -8.78 11.08
C VAL A 41 -2.78 -8.73 10.59
N PHE A 42 -3.07 -7.87 9.62
CA PHE A 42 -4.37 -7.84 8.94
C PHE A 42 -4.54 -9.07 8.05
N ALA A 43 -3.53 -9.37 7.22
CA ALA A 43 -3.51 -10.56 6.38
C ALA A 43 -2.08 -10.92 5.96
N LEU A 44 -1.76 -12.22 5.95
CA LEU A 44 -0.59 -12.71 5.23
C LEU A 44 -0.87 -12.71 3.72
N VAL A 45 0.14 -12.40 2.92
CA VAL A 45 0.01 -12.34 1.46
C VAL A 45 0.57 -13.62 0.83
N PRO A 46 -0.28 -14.47 0.23
CA PRO A 46 0.19 -15.71 -0.40
C PRO A 46 1.07 -15.45 -1.62
N SER A 47 1.77 -16.49 -2.07
CA SER A 47 2.59 -16.40 -3.29
C SER A 47 1.87 -15.71 -4.47
N PRO A 48 2.54 -14.77 -5.13
CA PRO A 48 3.99 -14.55 -5.16
C PRO A 48 4.54 -13.74 -3.97
N GLY A 49 3.72 -13.22 -3.08
CA GLY A 49 4.14 -12.43 -1.94
C GLY A 49 4.42 -10.96 -2.30
N ALA A 50 5.28 -10.30 -1.54
CA ALA A 50 5.74 -8.92 -1.75
C ALA A 50 4.59 -7.93 -2.06
N PRO A 51 3.66 -7.67 -1.11
CA PRO A 51 2.53 -6.77 -1.35
C PRO A 51 3.03 -5.35 -1.64
N ALA A 52 2.34 -4.67 -2.56
CA ALA A 52 2.57 -3.27 -2.86
C ALA A 52 1.25 -2.53 -2.85
N TYR A 53 1.21 -1.36 -2.27
CA TYR A 53 0.07 -0.47 -2.13
C TYR A 53 -1.27 -1.14 -1.82
N VAL A 54 -1.71 -0.92 -0.61
CA VAL A 54 -3.04 -1.36 -0.15
C VAL A 54 -4.07 -0.32 -0.57
N HIS A 55 -5.21 -0.77 -1.05
CA HIS A 55 -6.37 0.06 -1.39
C HIS A 55 -7.60 -0.37 -0.58
N SER A 56 -8.11 0.53 0.26
CA SER A 56 -9.39 0.36 0.94
C SER A 56 -10.50 0.86 0.02
N HIS A 57 -11.31 -0.06 -0.49
CA HIS A 57 -12.31 0.21 -1.51
C HIS A 57 -13.67 0.58 -0.92
N THR A 58 -14.45 1.38 -1.64
CA THR A 58 -15.80 1.81 -1.20
C THR A 58 -16.82 0.68 -1.06
N ASN A 59 -16.51 -0.54 -1.53
CA ASN A 59 -17.33 -1.73 -1.29
C ASN A 59 -17.04 -2.44 0.06
N GLY A 60 -16.19 -1.84 0.90
CA GLY A 60 -15.77 -2.42 2.19
C GLY A 60 -14.70 -3.51 2.09
N ARG A 61 -14.13 -3.74 0.92
CA ARG A 61 -13.04 -4.70 0.69
C ARG A 61 -11.69 -4.01 0.67
N VAL A 62 -10.65 -4.79 0.89
CA VAL A 62 -9.25 -4.37 0.84
C VAL A 62 -8.57 -5.10 -0.31
N TYR A 63 -7.78 -4.37 -1.08
CA TYR A 63 -7.04 -4.88 -2.23
C TYR A 63 -5.58 -4.50 -2.15
N ALA A 64 -4.69 -5.38 -2.61
CA ALA A 64 -3.28 -5.06 -2.83
C ALA A 64 -2.77 -5.75 -4.09
N GLY A 65 -1.84 -5.09 -4.77
CA GLY A 65 -1.01 -5.71 -5.79
C GLY A 65 0.19 -6.42 -5.17
N THR A 66 1.03 -7.01 -6.02
CA THR A 66 2.33 -7.56 -5.62
C THR A 66 3.42 -6.98 -6.51
N TYR A 67 4.54 -6.59 -5.92
CA TYR A 67 5.67 -5.98 -6.61
C TYR A 67 6.92 -6.84 -6.44
N ALA A 68 7.78 -6.85 -7.47
CA ALA A 68 9.02 -7.61 -7.46
C ALA A 68 8.88 -9.08 -6.99
N PRO A 69 7.86 -9.83 -7.46
CA PRO A 69 7.81 -11.24 -7.13
C PRO A 69 9.03 -11.97 -7.72
N PRO A 70 9.36 -13.16 -7.20
CA PRO A 70 10.44 -13.96 -7.75
C PRO A 70 10.32 -14.14 -9.26
N GLU A 71 11.47 -14.20 -9.95
CA GLU A 71 11.55 -14.34 -11.41
C GLU A 71 10.62 -15.43 -11.96
N GLY A 72 9.97 -15.13 -13.08
CA GLY A 72 8.99 -16.01 -13.72
C GLY A 72 7.65 -16.13 -13.02
N ARG A 73 7.43 -15.50 -11.86
CA ARG A 73 6.15 -15.50 -11.16
C ARG A 73 5.35 -14.24 -11.47
N ALA A 74 4.16 -14.43 -12.04
CA ALA A 74 3.29 -13.30 -12.33
C ALA A 74 2.78 -12.61 -11.06
N SER A 75 2.80 -11.30 -11.07
CA SER A 75 2.14 -10.46 -10.08
C SER A 75 0.63 -10.68 -10.09
N LYS A 76 0.01 -10.52 -8.93
CA LYS A 76 -1.42 -10.69 -8.70
C LYS A 76 -2.00 -9.46 -8.01
N VAL A 77 -3.31 -9.32 -8.14
CA VAL A 77 -4.14 -8.50 -7.25
C VAL A 77 -4.86 -9.43 -6.30
N PHE A 78 -4.78 -9.18 -5.01
CA PHE A 78 -5.48 -9.91 -3.96
C PHE A 78 -6.67 -9.11 -3.44
N GLU A 79 -7.72 -9.81 -2.98
CA GLU A 79 -8.92 -9.25 -2.35
C GLU A 79 -9.13 -9.90 -0.99
N TRP A 80 -9.34 -9.06 0.03
CA TRP A 80 -9.73 -9.49 1.38
C TRP A 80 -11.04 -8.82 1.81
N THR A 81 -11.70 -9.41 2.80
CA THR A 81 -12.77 -8.71 3.54
C THR A 81 -12.17 -7.50 4.27
N GLY A 82 -13.02 -6.63 4.83
CA GLY A 82 -12.56 -5.53 5.69
C GLY A 82 -11.89 -6.00 7.00
N GLU A 83 -12.00 -7.29 7.32
CA GLU A 83 -11.40 -7.93 8.51
C GLU A 83 -10.20 -8.83 8.15
N GLY A 84 -9.69 -8.78 6.92
CA GLY A 84 -8.47 -9.48 6.50
C GLY A 84 -8.65 -10.92 6.02
N THR A 85 -9.88 -11.44 5.88
CA THR A 85 -10.10 -12.77 5.32
C THR A 85 -9.88 -12.75 3.80
N LEU A 86 -8.95 -13.58 3.31
CA LEU A 86 -8.67 -13.70 1.87
C LEU A 86 -9.90 -14.27 1.14
N LEU A 87 -10.32 -13.58 0.08
CA LEU A 87 -11.46 -13.98 -0.73
C LEU A 87 -11.03 -14.60 -2.07
N ARG A 88 -10.14 -13.93 -2.78
CA ARG A 88 -9.66 -14.34 -4.10
C ARG A 88 -8.47 -13.52 -4.57
N SER A 89 -7.91 -13.92 -5.70
CA SER A 89 -6.86 -13.16 -6.39
C SER A 89 -6.99 -13.27 -7.89
N TRP A 90 -6.40 -12.32 -8.61
CA TRP A 90 -6.35 -12.32 -10.07
C TRP A 90 -4.92 -12.14 -10.55
N ARG A 91 -4.51 -12.98 -11.48
CA ARG A 91 -3.28 -12.78 -12.24
C ARG A 91 -3.50 -11.64 -13.24
N VAL A 92 -2.61 -10.66 -13.25
CA VAL A 92 -2.68 -9.57 -14.23
C VAL A 92 -2.18 -10.09 -15.58
N PRO A 93 -2.93 -9.90 -16.68
CA PRO A 93 -2.56 -10.44 -17.99
C PRO A 93 -1.47 -9.60 -18.67
N GLY A 94 -0.62 -10.25 -19.46
CA GLY A 94 0.35 -9.60 -20.35
C GLY A 94 1.47 -8.87 -19.63
N GLN A 95 1.88 -9.33 -18.46
CA GLN A 95 3.09 -8.87 -17.78
C GLN A 95 4.33 -9.39 -18.51
N ASP A 96 5.39 -8.60 -18.50
CA ASP A 96 6.73 -9.10 -18.78
C ASP A 96 7.30 -9.71 -17.49
N LEU A 97 7.69 -10.97 -17.53
CA LEU A 97 8.20 -11.72 -16.40
C LEU A 97 9.72 -11.94 -16.45
N ALA A 98 10.39 -11.39 -17.47
CA ALA A 98 11.82 -11.57 -17.68
C ALA A 98 12.68 -10.66 -16.79
N GLY A 99 12.09 -9.65 -16.17
CA GLY A 99 12.75 -8.70 -15.28
C GLY A 99 11.94 -8.39 -14.04
N GLU A 100 12.39 -7.42 -13.28
CA GLU A 100 11.63 -6.90 -12.14
C GLU A 100 10.27 -6.38 -12.64
N HIS A 101 9.21 -6.88 -12.04
CA HIS A 101 7.85 -6.55 -12.45
C HIS A 101 6.93 -6.43 -11.24
N GLY A 102 5.84 -5.72 -11.42
CA GLY A 102 4.89 -5.50 -10.34
C GLY A 102 3.60 -4.90 -10.81
N VAL A 103 2.59 -5.05 -9.98
CA VAL A 103 1.29 -4.40 -10.16
C VAL A 103 0.86 -3.72 -8.88
N GLN A 104 0.26 -2.56 -9.01
CA GLN A 104 -0.14 -1.73 -7.88
C GLN A 104 -1.61 -1.35 -8.01
N VAL A 105 -2.37 -1.53 -6.92
CA VAL A 105 -3.76 -1.08 -6.85
C VAL A 105 -3.76 0.35 -6.34
N ALA A 106 -3.75 1.31 -7.27
CA ALA A 106 -3.52 2.71 -6.95
C ALA A 106 -4.78 3.50 -6.61
N ALA A 107 -5.92 3.16 -7.21
CA ALA A 107 -7.16 3.90 -7.06
C ALA A 107 -8.37 3.03 -7.43
N GLN A 108 -9.55 3.63 -7.36
CA GLN A 108 -10.78 3.07 -7.94
C GLN A 108 -11.50 4.09 -8.82
N THR A 109 -12.34 3.61 -9.72
CA THR A 109 -13.28 4.46 -10.46
C THR A 109 -14.55 4.73 -9.64
N ARG A 110 -15.36 5.70 -10.06
CA ARG A 110 -16.67 5.97 -9.44
C ARG A 110 -17.63 4.78 -9.53
N SER A 111 -17.47 3.92 -10.53
CA SER A 111 -18.27 2.69 -10.69
C SER A 111 -17.72 1.49 -9.92
N GLY A 112 -16.60 1.65 -9.20
CA GLY A 112 -16.00 0.59 -8.38
C GLY A 112 -15.05 -0.33 -9.15
N LEU A 113 -14.60 0.02 -10.35
CA LEU A 113 -13.47 -0.70 -10.96
C LEU A 113 -12.17 -0.30 -10.26
N LEU A 114 -11.30 -1.25 -9.96
CA LEU A 114 -9.95 -0.93 -9.49
C LEU A 114 -9.13 -0.32 -10.62
N VAL A 115 -8.29 0.64 -10.30
CA VAL A 115 -7.22 1.14 -11.16
C VAL A 115 -5.94 0.42 -10.77
N VAL A 116 -5.40 -0.33 -11.71
CA VAL A 116 -4.20 -1.17 -11.52
C VAL A 116 -3.10 -0.66 -12.45
N LEU A 117 -1.94 -0.40 -11.89
CA LEU A 117 -0.74 -0.02 -12.62
C LEU A 117 0.12 -1.26 -12.83
N ASP A 118 0.58 -1.46 -14.06
CA ASP A 118 1.54 -2.50 -14.41
C ASP A 118 2.87 -1.84 -14.75
N THR A 119 3.87 -2.06 -13.90
CA THR A 119 5.12 -1.31 -13.94
C THR A 119 5.97 -1.66 -15.17
N THR A 120 6.12 -2.95 -15.51
CA THR A 120 7.02 -3.39 -16.60
C THR A 120 6.53 -3.07 -17.99
N THR A 121 5.22 -3.01 -18.19
CA THR A 121 4.63 -2.74 -19.52
C THR A 121 3.99 -1.35 -19.60
N SER A 122 4.29 -0.49 -18.62
CA SER A 122 3.88 0.92 -18.56
C SER A 122 2.38 1.11 -18.79
N ARG A 123 1.54 0.22 -18.21
CA ARG A 123 0.09 0.22 -18.45
C ARG A 123 -0.70 0.73 -17.25
N VAL A 124 -1.75 1.46 -17.56
CA VAL A 124 -2.86 1.71 -16.67
C VAL A 124 -4.02 0.80 -17.05
N LEU A 125 -4.44 -0.04 -16.12
CA LEU A 125 -5.49 -1.03 -16.30
C LEU A 125 -6.69 -0.70 -15.40
N THR A 126 -7.87 -1.19 -15.77
CA THR A 126 -8.98 -1.35 -14.84
C THR A 126 -9.27 -2.83 -14.63
N LEU A 127 -9.64 -3.19 -13.39
CA LEU A 127 -10.13 -4.52 -13.02
C LEU A 127 -11.57 -4.41 -12.53
N ASP A 128 -12.50 -5.11 -13.20
CA ASP A 128 -13.84 -5.36 -12.66
C ASP A 128 -13.77 -6.53 -11.69
N VAL A 129 -13.80 -6.26 -10.41
CA VAL A 129 -13.68 -7.27 -9.35
C VAL A 129 -14.85 -8.27 -9.32
N ARG A 130 -15.99 -7.98 -9.96
CA ARG A 130 -17.12 -8.91 -10.04
C ARG A 130 -16.90 -9.98 -11.09
N THR A 131 -16.27 -9.60 -12.20
CA THR A 131 -16.07 -10.49 -13.38
C THR A 131 -14.64 -10.98 -13.54
N GLY A 132 -13.68 -10.36 -12.83
CA GLY A 132 -12.25 -10.64 -12.98
C GLY A 132 -11.64 -10.08 -14.28
N ARG A 133 -12.38 -9.25 -15.02
CA ARG A 133 -11.93 -8.75 -16.33
C ARG A 133 -11.03 -7.54 -16.17
N PHE A 134 -9.84 -7.64 -16.76
CA PHE A 134 -8.93 -6.52 -16.96
C PHE A 134 -9.18 -5.84 -18.31
N ARG A 135 -9.00 -4.51 -18.32
CA ARG A 135 -8.98 -3.70 -19.54
C ARG A 135 -7.84 -2.69 -19.44
N THR A 136 -6.96 -2.64 -20.45
CA THR A 136 -6.00 -1.54 -20.59
C THR A 136 -6.75 -0.27 -20.97
N VAL A 137 -6.57 0.79 -20.17
CA VAL A 137 -7.20 2.10 -20.40
C VAL A 137 -6.22 3.13 -20.94
N ALA A 138 -4.94 2.97 -20.62
CA ALA A 138 -3.86 3.80 -21.16
C ALA A 138 -2.53 3.02 -21.20
N ARG A 139 -1.63 3.50 -22.03
CA ARG A 139 -0.21 3.14 -22.02
C ARG A 139 0.59 4.42 -21.83
N LEU A 140 1.44 4.45 -20.83
CA LEU A 140 2.42 5.49 -20.67
C LEU A 140 3.53 5.31 -21.70
N PRO A 141 4.40 6.29 -21.93
CA PRO A 141 5.57 6.14 -22.77
C PRO A 141 6.39 4.90 -22.42
N GLU A 142 7.08 4.33 -23.39
CA GLU A 142 7.99 3.21 -23.20
C GLU A 142 9.10 3.58 -22.18
N GLY A 143 9.38 2.68 -21.26
CA GLY A 143 10.34 2.90 -20.17
C GLY A 143 9.73 3.53 -18.91
N SER A 144 8.52 4.09 -18.99
CA SER A 144 7.84 4.59 -17.78
C SER A 144 7.58 3.49 -16.76
N VAL A 145 7.81 3.81 -15.48
CA VAL A 145 7.58 2.92 -14.34
C VAL A 145 6.44 3.50 -13.48
N PRO A 146 5.15 3.28 -13.86
CA PRO A 146 4.04 3.82 -13.10
C PRO A 146 4.03 3.22 -11.69
N ASN A 147 4.09 4.09 -10.68
CA ASN A 147 4.20 3.67 -9.30
C ASN A 147 2.89 3.83 -8.52
N TYR A 148 2.31 5.02 -8.46
CA TYR A 148 1.03 5.25 -7.79
C TYR A 148 0.14 6.21 -8.57
N ALA A 149 -1.14 6.35 -8.16
CA ALA A 149 -2.03 7.27 -8.84
C ALA A 149 -3.09 7.88 -7.92
N SER A 150 -3.49 9.11 -8.27
CA SER A 150 -4.61 9.81 -7.65
C SER A 150 -5.50 10.45 -8.71
N TRP A 151 -6.82 10.40 -8.50
CA TRP A 151 -7.70 11.27 -9.27
C TRP A 151 -7.47 12.73 -8.88
N GLY A 152 -7.55 13.59 -9.88
CA GLY A 152 -7.43 15.03 -9.72
C GLY A 152 -8.27 15.77 -10.76
N PRO A 153 -8.09 17.09 -10.91
CA PRO A 153 -8.79 17.89 -11.91
C PRO A 153 -8.52 17.42 -13.34
N GLY A 154 -9.56 16.87 -13.98
CA GLY A 154 -9.52 16.50 -15.39
C GLY A 154 -8.91 15.13 -15.74
N GLY A 155 -8.54 14.27 -14.76
CA GLY A 155 -8.00 12.94 -15.07
C GLY A 155 -7.45 12.18 -13.87
N LEU A 156 -6.79 11.08 -14.17
CA LEU A 156 -5.97 10.34 -13.24
C LEU A 156 -4.51 10.82 -13.39
N PHE A 157 -3.85 11.09 -12.28
CA PHE A 157 -2.45 11.50 -12.23
C PHE A 157 -1.62 10.33 -11.72
N VAL A 158 -0.58 9.97 -12.45
CA VAL A 158 0.25 8.77 -12.22
C VAL A 158 1.69 9.21 -12.04
N THR A 159 2.31 8.86 -10.92
CA THR A 159 3.74 9.08 -10.69
C THR A 159 4.56 8.09 -11.51
N ASP A 160 5.60 8.57 -12.13
CA ASP A 160 6.62 7.76 -12.79
C ASP A 160 7.84 7.66 -11.88
N TYR A 161 8.16 6.43 -11.48
CA TYR A 161 9.25 6.17 -10.54
C TYR A 161 10.63 6.36 -11.17
N GLY A 162 10.72 6.23 -12.50
CA GLY A 162 11.99 6.23 -13.22
C GLY A 162 12.39 7.59 -13.82
N ASP A 163 11.42 8.44 -14.17
CA ASP A 163 11.65 9.54 -15.10
C ASP A 163 11.37 10.95 -14.54
N GLY A 164 11.09 11.10 -13.25
CA GLY A 164 10.79 12.41 -12.66
C GLY A 164 9.53 13.07 -13.22
N VAL A 165 8.55 12.29 -13.62
CA VAL A 165 7.33 12.76 -14.31
C VAL A 165 6.08 12.39 -13.52
N VAL A 166 5.08 13.26 -13.58
CA VAL A 166 3.71 12.92 -13.28
C VAL A 166 2.93 12.94 -14.59
N TRP A 167 2.40 11.79 -14.98
CA TRP A 167 1.56 11.62 -16.15
C TRP A 167 0.11 11.91 -15.83
N ARG A 168 -0.60 12.63 -16.69
CA ARG A 168 -2.04 12.77 -16.62
C ARG A 168 -2.71 11.87 -17.66
N VAL A 169 -3.60 10.99 -17.19
CA VAL A 169 -4.42 10.11 -18.02
C VAL A 169 -5.84 10.65 -18.07
N ALA A 170 -6.25 11.13 -19.23
CA ALA A 170 -7.60 11.62 -19.47
C ALA A 170 -8.61 10.47 -19.53
N ARG A 171 -9.92 10.77 -19.43
CA ARG A 171 -11.00 9.76 -19.46
C ARG A 171 -11.03 8.89 -20.71
N GLY A 172 -10.54 9.41 -21.83
CA GLY A 172 -10.42 8.67 -23.10
C GLY A 172 -9.12 7.87 -23.24
N GLY A 173 -8.29 7.83 -22.19
CA GLY A 173 -7.02 7.10 -22.23
C GLY A 173 -5.85 7.91 -22.80
N GLN A 174 -6.06 9.16 -23.24
CA GLN A 174 -4.95 10.02 -23.67
C GLN A 174 -4.02 10.31 -22.51
N VAL A 175 -2.72 10.14 -22.72
CA VAL A 175 -1.65 10.41 -21.77
C VAL A 175 -0.97 11.71 -22.15
N THR A 176 -0.73 12.56 -21.18
CA THR A 176 0.04 13.78 -21.32
C THR A 176 0.98 13.94 -20.13
N GLU A 177 2.18 14.45 -20.36
CA GLU A 177 3.05 14.91 -19.30
C GLU A 177 2.36 16.09 -18.61
N TRP A 178 2.13 15.99 -17.31
CA TRP A 178 1.53 17.06 -16.52
C TRP A 178 2.57 17.85 -15.76
N LEU A 179 3.58 17.16 -15.26
CA LEU A 179 4.70 17.74 -14.53
C LEU A 179 5.97 16.98 -14.86
N ARG A 180 7.05 17.70 -15.11
CA ARG A 180 8.42 17.19 -15.07
C ARG A 180 9.23 18.16 -14.23
N ASP A 181 9.92 17.63 -13.22
CA ASP A 181 10.72 18.45 -12.31
C ASP A 181 11.93 17.65 -11.80
N PRO A 182 13.13 18.23 -11.72
CA PRO A 182 14.32 17.56 -11.21
C PRO A 182 14.19 17.02 -9.78
N LEU A 183 13.30 17.59 -8.94
CA LEU A 183 13.04 17.07 -7.61
C LEU A 183 12.32 15.70 -7.64
N LEU A 184 11.70 15.33 -8.76
CA LEU A 184 11.01 14.05 -8.96
C LEU A 184 11.93 12.98 -9.59
N ASP A 185 13.09 13.36 -10.17
CA ASP A 185 13.98 12.40 -10.84
C ASP A 185 14.51 11.33 -9.88
N GLY A 186 14.67 11.70 -8.62
CA GLY A 186 15.29 10.80 -7.65
C GLY A 186 16.78 10.61 -7.87
N VAL A 187 17.41 9.88 -6.96
CA VAL A 187 18.83 9.54 -7.03
C VAL A 187 18.94 8.02 -7.14
N ALA A 188 19.73 7.53 -8.08
CA ALA A 188 19.92 6.10 -8.36
C ALA A 188 18.61 5.35 -8.65
N GLY A 189 17.63 5.99 -9.28
CA GLY A 189 16.36 5.38 -9.67
C GLY A 189 15.31 5.29 -8.54
N PHE A 190 15.52 5.94 -7.39
CA PHE A 190 14.56 6.02 -6.29
C PHE A 190 13.72 7.30 -6.39
N GLY A 191 12.71 7.29 -7.25
CA GLY A 191 11.94 8.45 -7.68
C GLY A 191 10.62 8.67 -6.93
N ALA A 192 9.64 9.22 -7.67
CA ALA A 192 8.33 9.58 -7.14
C ALA A 192 7.43 8.35 -6.90
N THR A 193 6.79 8.31 -5.74
CA THR A 193 5.96 7.20 -5.26
C THR A 193 4.52 7.65 -4.98
N GLY A 194 4.08 7.65 -3.71
CA GLY A 194 2.72 8.00 -3.32
C GLY A 194 2.27 9.38 -3.83
N ILE A 195 1.02 9.49 -4.28
CA ILE A 195 0.43 10.77 -4.71
C ILE A 195 -1.01 10.87 -4.20
N ARG A 196 -1.39 12.07 -3.71
CA ARG A 196 -2.76 12.39 -3.28
C ARG A 196 -3.13 13.81 -3.71
N TYR A 197 -4.31 13.97 -4.28
CA TYR A 197 -4.89 15.29 -4.53
C TYR A 197 -5.65 15.78 -3.32
N LEU A 198 -5.40 17.01 -2.92
CA LEU A 198 -5.99 17.74 -1.81
C LEU A 198 -6.96 18.78 -2.37
N PRO A 199 -8.28 18.50 -2.43
CA PRO A 199 -9.22 19.42 -3.09
C PRO A 199 -9.41 20.74 -2.33
N GLY A 200 -9.12 20.79 -1.02
CA GLY A 200 -9.16 22.01 -0.21
C GLY A 200 -8.05 23.00 -0.56
N ASP A 201 -6.91 22.48 -0.98
CA ASP A 201 -5.69 23.26 -1.27
C ASP A 201 -5.47 23.42 -2.76
N ASP A 202 -6.28 22.75 -3.59
CA ASP A 202 -6.08 22.59 -5.04
C ASP A 202 -4.62 22.22 -5.37
N ALA A 203 -4.10 21.19 -4.71
CA ALA A 203 -2.72 20.76 -4.83
C ALA A 203 -2.59 19.24 -4.78
N PHE A 204 -1.51 18.71 -5.36
CA PHE A 204 -1.07 17.36 -5.11
C PHE A 204 0.00 17.34 -4.02
N LEU A 205 -0.04 16.30 -3.18
CA LEU A 205 1.05 15.90 -2.32
C LEU A 205 1.68 14.65 -2.92
N ILE A 206 3.00 14.62 -3.04
CA ILE A 206 3.77 13.54 -3.69
C ILE A 206 4.88 13.11 -2.75
N ALA A 207 4.97 11.80 -2.49
CA ALA A 207 6.13 11.24 -1.80
C ALA A 207 7.25 11.00 -2.83
N GLN A 208 8.46 11.40 -2.44
CA GLN A 208 9.67 11.26 -3.23
C GLN A 208 10.70 10.49 -2.41
N GLN A 209 11.15 9.35 -2.91
CA GLN A 209 12.03 8.48 -2.12
C GLN A 209 13.40 9.10 -1.87
N THR A 210 13.95 9.78 -2.86
CA THR A 210 15.23 10.48 -2.71
C THR A 210 15.20 11.82 -3.42
N ILE A 211 15.81 12.83 -2.79
CA ILE A 211 16.07 14.13 -3.41
C ILE A 211 17.57 14.40 -3.40
N SER A 212 18.07 15.07 -4.43
CA SER A 212 19.45 15.54 -4.44
C SER A 212 19.59 16.73 -3.51
N THR A 213 20.31 16.55 -2.42
CA THR A 213 20.68 17.64 -1.50
C THR A 213 22.13 18.09 -1.68
N GLY A 214 22.77 17.66 -2.78
CA GLY A 214 24.21 17.85 -3.02
C GLY A 214 25.09 16.86 -2.29
N ALA A 215 24.49 15.88 -1.56
CA ALA A 215 25.21 14.84 -0.85
C ALA A 215 25.34 13.55 -1.68
N THR A 216 26.25 12.69 -1.26
CA THR A 216 26.35 11.32 -1.77
C THR A 216 25.19 10.44 -1.28
N LEU A 217 24.87 9.40 -2.02
CA LEU A 217 23.86 8.40 -1.62
C LEU A 217 24.21 7.71 -0.30
N PRO A 218 23.20 7.29 0.50
CA PRO A 218 21.79 7.52 0.32
C PRO A 218 21.38 8.93 0.75
N THR A 219 20.50 9.58 -0.01
CA THR A 219 20.01 10.91 0.28
C THR A 219 18.72 10.88 1.10
N ASN A 220 18.28 12.04 1.54
CA ASN A 220 16.95 12.23 2.13
C ASN A 220 15.88 12.04 1.05
N GLY A 221 14.71 11.59 1.44
CA GLY A 221 13.49 11.71 0.68
C GLY A 221 12.69 12.94 1.08
N ALA A 222 11.51 13.13 0.48
CA ALA A 222 10.66 14.29 0.74
C ALA A 222 9.17 14.00 0.59
N LEU A 223 8.34 14.87 1.14
CA LEU A 223 7.00 15.16 0.65
C LEU A 223 7.05 16.45 -0.15
N LEU A 224 6.55 16.39 -1.38
CA LEU A 224 6.51 17.50 -2.30
C LEU A 224 5.06 17.97 -2.45
N ARG A 225 4.82 19.28 -2.43
CA ARG A 225 3.53 19.89 -2.71
C ARG A 225 3.58 20.54 -4.09
N VAL A 226 2.57 20.25 -4.91
CA VAL A 226 2.44 20.77 -6.26
C VAL A 226 1.07 21.41 -6.44
N PRO A 227 0.95 22.74 -6.43
CA PRO A 227 -0.31 23.44 -6.71
C PRO A 227 -0.84 23.10 -8.11
N VAL A 228 -2.16 23.13 -8.26
CA VAL A 228 -2.82 22.97 -9.56
C VAL A 228 -3.27 24.33 -10.06
N GLU A 229 -2.68 24.79 -11.14
CA GLU A 229 -2.97 26.09 -11.75
C GLU A 229 -3.86 25.88 -12.99
N GLY A 230 -5.17 25.78 -12.76
CA GLY A 230 -6.13 25.46 -13.80
C GLY A 230 -5.99 24.00 -14.31
N ARG A 231 -5.13 23.76 -15.30
CA ARG A 231 -4.81 22.40 -15.78
C ARG A 231 -3.31 22.11 -15.76
N ALA A 232 -2.50 23.07 -15.45
CA ALA A 232 -1.06 22.97 -15.36
C ALA A 232 -0.62 22.64 -13.91
N ALA A 233 0.60 22.20 -13.77
CA ALA A 233 1.29 22.16 -12.49
C ALA A 233 1.84 23.54 -12.15
N GLY A 234 1.69 23.96 -10.91
CA GLY A 234 2.46 25.06 -10.33
C GLY A 234 3.86 24.62 -9.93
N PRO A 235 4.63 25.48 -9.25
CA PRO A 235 5.97 25.14 -8.80
C PRO A 235 5.97 23.97 -7.80
N VAL A 236 7.01 23.15 -7.87
CA VAL A 236 7.21 22.07 -6.89
C VAL A 236 7.79 22.65 -5.61
N GLU A 237 7.14 22.43 -4.49
CA GLU A 237 7.52 22.90 -3.17
C GLU A 237 7.90 21.70 -2.28
N VAL A 238 8.99 21.81 -1.51
CA VAL A 238 9.35 20.81 -0.51
C VAL A 238 8.58 21.08 0.78
N ALA A 239 7.58 20.25 1.07
CA ALA A 239 6.76 20.38 2.27
C ALA A 239 7.41 19.73 3.50
N TRP A 240 8.20 18.66 3.32
CA TRP A 240 8.92 17.98 4.37
C TRP A 240 10.10 17.19 3.80
N VAL A 241 11.15 17.04 4.60
CA VAL A 241 12.36 16.27 4.26
C VAL A 241 12.55 15.14 5.26
N SER A 242 12.74 13.91 4.77
CA SER A 242 12.97 12.72 5.59
C SER A 242 14.39 12.65 6.15
N ARG A 243 14.61 11.68 7.04
CA ARG A 243 15.98 11.26 7.38
C ARG A 243 16.63 10.52 6.21
N PRO A 244 17.96 10.48 6.13
CA PRO A 244 18.64 9.62 5.19
C PRO A 244 18.19 8.16 5.34
N THR A 245 18.09 7.42 4.25
CA THR A 245 17.68 6.01 4.18
C THR A 245 16.22 5.69 4.52
N ASP A 246 15.37 6.70 4.72
CA ASP A 246 13.93 6.48 4.95
C ASP A 246 13.21 5.95 3.70
N LEU A 247 13.46 6.54 2.54
CA LEU A 247 12.74 6.28 1.29
C LEU A 247 11.22 6.39 1.46
N PRO A 248 10.67 7.61 1.63
CA PRO A 248 9.22 7.83 1.77
C PRO A 248 8.43 7.23 0.62
N ASP A 249 7.33 6.51 0.94
CA ASP A 249 6.57 5.78 -0.07
C ASP A 249 5.06 6.12 0.01
N GLY A 250 4.19 5.13 0.16
CA GLY A 250 2.76 5.38 0.19
C GLY A 250 2.27 5.98 1.52
N PHE A 251 1.30 6.88 1.44
CA PHE A 251 0.81 7.61 2.60
C PHE A 251 -0.71 7.81 2.61
N GLY A 252 -1.24 8.08 3.80
CA GLY A 252 -2.59 8.53 4.06
C GLY A 252 -2.62 9.81 4.88
N ILE A 253 -3.76 10.50 4.92
CA ILE A 253 -3.93 11.77 5.62
C ILE A 253 -5.01 11.61 6.66
N GLY A 254 -4.72 11.96 7.90
CA GLY A 254 -5.65 11.98 9.03
C GLY A 254 -6.73 13.04 8.83
N ARG A 255 -7.99 12.68 9.14
CA ARG A 255 -9.11 13.61 8.94
C ARG A 255 -9.18 14.68 10.03
N ARG A 256 -8.81 14.32 11.25
CA ARG A 256 -8.90 15.20 12.42
C ARG A 256 -7.70 16.12 12.53
N THR A 257 -6.51 15.56 12.33
CA THR A 257 -5.24 16.27 12.49
C THR A 257 -4.78 16.97 11.22
N GLY A 258 -5.13 16.45 10.04
CA GLY A 258 -4.48 16.83 8.77
C GLY A 258 -3.09 16.23 8.59
N HIS A 259 -2.59 15.49 9.58
CA HIS A 259 -1.25 14.90 9.53
C HIS A 259 -1.16 13.81 8.47
N VAL A 260 0.02 13.66 7.90
CA VAL A 260 0.36 12.59 6.97
C VAL A 260 0.95 11.42 7.73
N TYR A 261 0.40 10.23 7.52
CA TYR A 261 0.96 8.96 7.97
C TYR A 261 1.61 8.29 6.76
N ILE A 262 2.92 8.16 6.78
CA ILE A 262 3.71 7.72 5.63
C ILE A 262 4.60 6.54 5.98
N ALA A 263 4.67 5.56 5.08
CA ALA A 263 5.55 4.41 5.21
C ALA A 263 6.96 4.74 4.68
N MET A 264 7.98 4.29 5.41
CA MET A 264 9.37 4.45 5.04
C MET A 264 9.91 3.12 4.51
N ALA A 265 9.96 3.00 3.19
CA ALA A 265 10.33 1.76 2.49
C ALA A 265 11.84 1.48 2.49
N GLY A 266 12.62 2.35 3.10
CA GLY A 266 14.07 2.18 3.22
C GLY A 266 14.49 1.35 4.43
N LEU A 267 15.77 1.47 4.78
CA LEU A 267 16.39 0.69 5.86
C LEU A 267 15.81 1.01 7.25
N THR A 268 15.11 2.13 7.42
CA THR A 268 14.59 2.54 8.74
C THR A 268 13.35 1.74 9.17
N ASN A 269 12.64 1.10 8.24
CA ASN A 269 11.50 0.21 8.51
C ASN A 269 10.50 0.80 9.50
N ARG A 270 9.94 1.98 9.19
CA ARG A 270 9.07 2.71 10.12
C ARG A 270 7.87 3.37 9.44
N LEU A 271 6.86 3.72 10.23
CA LEU A 271 5.84 4.70 9.91
C LEU A 271 6.19 6.04 10.54
N VAL A 272 5.86 7.13 9.87
CA VAL A 272 6.07 8.49 10.36
C VAL A 272 4.76 9.26 10.27
N GLU A 273 4.46 10.03 11.32
CA GLU A 273 3.40 11.02 11.34
C GLU A 273 4.01 12.41 11.17
N ILE A 274 3.52 13.16 10.19
CA ILE A 274 4.06 14.47 9.81
C ILE A 274 2.95 15.50 9.88
N ASP A 275 3.22 16.61 10.56
CA ASP A 275 2.42 17.82 10.49
C ASP A 275 2.86 18.65 9.26
N LEU A 276 1.97 18.80 8.29
CA LEU A 276 2.26 19.58 7.06
C LEU A 276 2.28 21.09 7.28
N GLU A 277 1.62 21.61 8.31
CA GLU A 277 1.61 23.04 8.59
C GLU A 277 2.99 23.50 9.08
N THR A 278 3.64 22.68 9.91
CA THR A 278 4.97 22.98 10.47
C THR A 278 6.10 22.33 9.68
N GLY A 279 5.81 21.36 8.81
CA GLY A 279 6.81 20.58 8.09
C GLY A 279 7.66 19.71 9.03
N THR A 280 7.10 19.24 10.14
CA THR A 280 7.84 18.48 11.15
C THR A 280 7.30 17.07 11.36
N GLU A 281 8.21 16.14 11.69
CA GLU A 281 7.86 14.82 12.20
C GLU A 281 7.27 14.95 13.61
N VAL A 282 5.99 14.59 13.78
CA VAL A 282 5.28 14.63 15.06
C VAL A 282 5.58 13.39 15.88
N ASP A 283 5.64 12.24 15.19
CA ASP A 283 5.84 10.94 15.83
C ASP A 283 6.35 9.92 14.80
N SER A 284 6.97 8.84 15.27
CA SER A 284 7.42 7.74 14.41
C SER A 284 7.40 6.39 15.12
N PHE A 285 7.12 5.34 14.38
CA PHE A 285 7.00 4.01 14.92
C PHE A 285 7.61 2.96 13.98
N PRO A 286 8.43 2.02 14.49
CA PRO A 286 8.90 1.95 15.87
C PRO A 286 9.82 3.11 16.24
N ALA A 287 9.91 3.41 17.54
CA ALA A 287 10.77 4.48 18.03
C ALA A 287 12.26 4.19 17.81
N VAL A 288 12.65 2.90 17.83
CA VAL A 288 13.99 2.44 17.48
C VAL A 288 14.01 2.09 15.99
N PRO A 289 14.70 2.87 15.15
CA PRO A 289 14.78 2.61 13.72
C PRO A 289 15.57 1.34 13.44
N LEU A 290 15.45 0.81 12.20
CA LEU A 290 16.14 -0.35 11.63
C LEU A 290 15.60 -1.72 12.10
N THR A 291 15.05 -1.84 13.29
CA THR A 291 14.58 -3.14 13.82
C THR A 291 13.27 -3.60 13.16
N GLY A 292 12.41 -2.65 12.80
CA GLY A 292 11.05 -2.94 12.33
C GLY A 292 10.12 -3.52 13.41
N GLU A 293 10.60 -3.71 14.64
CA GLU A 293 9.82 -4.27 15.75
C GLU A 293 8.59 -3.42 16.04
N ASN A 294 7.40 -4.00 15.88
CA ASN A 294 6.13 -3.29 15.95
C ASN A 294 5.11 -3.95 16.90
N GLY A 295 5.57 -4.90 17.70
CA GLY A 295 4.73 -5.63 18.66
C GLY A 295 3.86 -6.73 18.03
N SER A 296 3.82 -6.86 16.71
CA SER A 296 3.14 -7.97 16.03
C SER A 296 4.12 -9.10 15.69
N PRO A 297 3.60 -10.31 15.34
CA PRO A 297 4.45 -11.42 14.90
C PRO A 297 5.25 -11.15 13.61
N VAL A 298 4.84 -10.17 12.83
CA VAL A 298 5.52 -9.78 11.58
C VAL A 298 6.07 -8.37 11.77
N PRO A 299 7.39 -8.18 11.83
CA PRO A 299 8.00 -6.85 11.95
C PRO A 299 7.80 -6.03 10.67
N PHE A 300 7.95 -4.71 10.73
CA PHE A 300 8.09 -3.93 9.52
C PHE A 300 9.35 -4.34 8.76
N ASP A 301 9.18 -4.61 7.48
CA ASP A 301 10.25 -5.00 6.58
C ASP A 301 9.93 -4.45 5.20
N THR A 302 10.54 -3.35 4.86
CA THR A 302 10.22 -2.54 3.67
C THR A 302 8.72 -2.19 3.61
N PRO A 303 8.17 -1.47 4.62
CA PRO A 303 6.78 -1.01 4.59
C PRO A 303 6.63 0.03 3.48
N CYS A 304 5.81 -0.24 2.46
CA CYS A 304 5.75 0.59 1.25
C CYS A 304 4.43 1.35 1.05
N SER A 305 3.45 1.19 1.90
CA SER A 305 2.23 2.00 1.83
C SER A 305 1.58 2.19 3.20
N ALA A 306 0.85 3.30 3.37
CA ALA A 306 -0.03 3.53 4.51
C ALA A 306 -1.38 4.02 4.00
N THR A 307 -2.42 3.19 4.13
CA THR A 307 -3.78 3.48 3.64
C THR A 307 -4.78 3.36 4.77
N PHE A 308 -5.55 4.41 5.00
CA PHE A 308 -6.55 4.40 6.06
C PHE A 308 -7.64 3.35 5.88
N HIS A 309 -7.92 2.63 6.97
CA HIS A 309 -9.02 1.70 7.12
C HIS A 309 -9.62 1.85 8.52
N GLY A 310 -10.81 2.40 8.63
CA GLY A 310 -11.37 2.77 9.94
C GLY A 310 -10.51 3.81 10.67
N THR A 311 -10.04 3.47 11.86
CA THR A 311 -9.15 4.28 12.71
C THR A 311 -7.69 3.80 12.70
N SER A 312 -7.37 2.96 11.73
CA SER A 312 -6.03 2.40 11.52
C SER A 312 -5.52 2.77 10.12
N VAL A 313 -4.23 2.58 9.90
CA VAL A 313 -3.64 2.50 8.56
C VAL A 313 -3.25 1.06 8.26
N LEU A 314 -3.53 0.63 7.03
CA LEU A 314 -3.05 -0.64 6.48
C LEU A 314 -1.71 -0.38 5.79
N VAL A 315 -0.74 -1.20 6.15
CA VAL A 315 0.64 -1.11 5.68
C VAL A 315 0.98 -2.34 4.85
N ALA A 316 1.36 -2.15 3.60
CA ALA A 316 1.93 -3.23 2.81
C ALA A 316 3.37 -3.48 3.26
N ASN A 317 3.65 -4.67 3.75
CA ASN A 317 4.96 -5.08 4.25
C ASN A 317 5.63 -5.94 3.19
N GLN A 318 6.51 -5.34 2.38
CA GLN A 318 6.98 -5.91 1.12
C GLN A 318 8.15 -6.88 1.29
N SER A 319 8.98 -6.69 2.34
CA SER A 319 10.21 -7.43 2.58
C SER A 319 11.20 -7.42 1.39
N ALA A 320 11.29 -6.29 0.69
CA ALA A 320 12.13 -6.18 -0.49
C ALA A 320 13.63 -6.18 -0.15
N VAL A 321 14.00 -5.67 1.03
CA VAL A 321 15.41 -5.57 1.45
C VAL A 321 15.90 -6.87 2.08
N GLN A 322 15.14 -7.46 3.00
CA GLN A 322 15.53 -8.70 3.68
C GLN A 322 15.20 -9.96 2.86
N GLY A 323 14.18 -9.89 2.02
CA GLY A 323 13.74 -11.02 1.19
C GLY A 323 13.09 -12.16 1.99
N ASP A 324 12.58 -11.87 3.20
CA ASP A 324 11.92 -12.86 4.04
C ASP A 324 10.45 -13.00 3.66
N ALA A 325 10.12 -14.10 3.00
CA ALA A 325 8.75 -14.38 2.56
C ALA A 325 7.75 -14.53 3.72
N SER A 326 8.19 -14.80 4.94
CA SER A 326 7.32 -14.84 6.13
C SER A 326 6.85 -13.45 6.56
N HIS A 327 7.52 -12.41 6.10
CA HIS A 327 7.17 -11.02 6.35
C HIS A 327 6.19 -10.44 5.31
N HIS A 328 5.84 -11.17 4.25
CA HIS A 328 4.87 -10.72 3.25
C HIS A 328 3.47 -10.62 3.85
N ALA A 329 3.10 -9.45 4.29
CA ALA A 329 1.83 -9.20 4.99
C ALA A 329 1.25 -7.82 4.66
N VAL A 330 -0.04 -7.67 4.90
CA VAL A 330 -0.67 -6.40 5.19
C VAL A 330 -0.78 -6.29 6.70
N LEU A 331 -0.20 -5.25 7.28
CA LEU A 331 -0.26 -4.98 8.71
C LEU A 331 -1.32 -3.89 8.98
N GLU A 332 -2.03 -3.99 10.09
CA GLU A 332 -2.96 -2.97 10.57
C GLU A 332 -2.33 -2.25 11.76
N VAL A 333 -2.12 -0.95 11.61
CA VAL A 333 -1.53 -0.09 12.64
C VAL A 333 -2.57 0.91 13.11
N HIS A 334 -2.94 0.86 14.39
CA HIS A 334 -3.92 1.78 14.97
C HIS A 334 -3.33 3.18 15.14
N VAL A 335 -4.03 4.20 14.61
CA VAL A 335 -3.59 5.61 14.71
C VAL A 335 -4.60 6.51 15.46
N GLY A 336 -5.75 5.95 15.85
CA GLY A 336 -6.74 6.64 16.68
C GLY A 336 -7.60 7.68 15.96
N GLU A 337 -7.48 7.80 14.65
CA GLU A 337 -8.33 8.67 13.84
C GLU A 337 -8.68 8.05 12.48
N ARG A 338 -9.72 8.56 11.85
CA ARG A 338 -10.09 8.18 10.48
C ARG A 338 -9.30 9.01 9.46
N GLY A 339 -9.06 8.43 8.29
CA GLY A 339 -8.43 9.13 7.20
C GLY A 339 -9.36 10.02 6.39
N VAL A 340 -8.76 10.96 5.67
CA VAL A 340 -9.38 11.64 4.55
C VAL A 340 -9.55 10.64 3.41
N ALA A 341 -10.78 10.51 2.91
CA ALA A 341 -11.02 9.62 1.77
C ALA A 341 -10.27 10.14 0.53
N PRO A 342 -9.64 9.24 -0.27
CA PRO A 342 -9.06 9.64 -1.54
C PRO A 342 -10.07 10.37 -2.42
N TYR A 343 -9.60 11.42 -3.10
CA TYR A 343 -10.46 12.20 -3.99
C TYR A 343 -11.05 11.31 -5.09
N LEU A 344 -12.37 11.26 -5.17
CA LEU A 344 -13.11 10.46 -6.15
C LEU A 344 -14.18 11.32 -6.83
N PRO A 345 -13.81 12.10 -7.86
CA PRO A 345 -14.74 13.01 -8.53
C PRO A 345 -15.88 12.26 -9.24
N ARG A 346 -16.98 12.95 -9.51
CA ARG A 346 -18.11 12.35 -10.25
C ARG A 346 -17.71 11.74 -11.60
N ARG A 347 -16.64 12.26 -12.21
CA ARG A 347 -16.11 11.82 -13.50
C ARG A 347 -14.87 10.89 -13.38
N ALA A 348 -14.61 10.31 -12.20
CA ALA A 348 -13.57 9.29 -12.03
C ALA A 348 -13.95 8.00 -12.76
N THR A 349 -13.76 7.99 -14.07
CA THR A 349 -14.07 6.85 -14.95
C THR A 349 -13.31 6.96 -16.26
N PHE A 350 -13.06 5.83 -16.91
CA PHE A 350 -12.54 5.73 -18.26
C PHE A 350 -13.68 5.34 -19.24
N ARG A 351 -13.55 5.74 -20.50
CA ARG A 351 -14.52 5.45 -21.58
C ARG A 351 -14.09 4.26 -22.42
#